data_6738392588c191ef759c90c3b63f1ee5
#
_entry.id   6738392588c191ef759c90c3b63f1ee5
#
_cell.length_a   1.000
_cell.length_b   1.000
_cell.length_c   1.000
_cell.angle_alpha   90.00
_cell.angle_beta   90.00
_cell.angle_gamma   90.00
#
_symmetry.space_group_name_H-M   'P 1'
#
loop_
_entity.id
_entity.type
_entity.pdbx_description
1 polymer ?
#
loop_
_entity_poly.entity_id
_entity_poly.type
_entity_poly.pdbx_seq_one_letter_code
_entity_poly.pdbx_strand_id
1 'polypeptide(L)'
;MDTAIRKQVVSIIDDINDLTIATVRNDGYPQATTVSYVNDGLTIYFGTTSDSQKARNIASNNKVSLTINRPYTTWDEIEGVSISGAAVLIADKAEQDKVGALLFKKFPQIENYMPPDVPPDALVLYRIEPQFVSLLDYRKGFGHTEIFEL
;
A
#
# COMPACT_ATOMS: atom_id res chain seq x y z
N MET A 1 -5.28 0.81 -19.05
CA MET A 1 -3.94 1.40 -18.74
C MET A 1 -2.93 0.80 -19.72
N ASP A 2 -2.29 1.64 -20.51
CA ASP A 2 -1.29 1.18 -21.47
C ASP A 2 0.04 0.80 -20.76
N THR A 3 0.97 0.20 -21.53
CA THR A 3 2.25 -0.29 -20.98
C THR A 3 3.11 0.83 -20.40
N ALA A 4 3.14 2.01 -21.02
CA ALA A 4 3.96 3.14 -20.57
C ALA A 4 3.44 3.70 -19.25
N ILE A 5 2.13 3.88 -19.14
CA ILE A 5 1.47 4.34 -17.91
C ILE A 5 1.64 3.32 -16.79
N ARG A 6 1.47 2.03 -17.11
CA ARG A 6 1.69 0.96 -16.12
C ARG A 6 3.12 0.97 -15.55
N LYS A 7 4.11 1.16 -16.42
CA LYS A 7 5.52 1.28 -16.00
C LYS A 7 5.74 2.50 -15.09
N GLN A 8 5.12 3.63 -15.43
CA GLN A 8 5.20 4.84 -14.60
C GLN A 8 4.58 4.61 -13.22
N VAL A 9 3.39 4.03 -13.15
CA VAL A 9 2.71 3.71 -11.89
C VAL A 9 3.56 2.76 -11.04
N VAL A 10 4.06 1.67 -11.62
CA VAL A 10 4.91 0.71 -10.92
C VAL A 10 6.20 1.36 -10.43
N SER A 11 6.83 2.23 -11.23
CA SER A 11 8.03 2.97 -10.82
C SER A 11 7.78 3.83 -9.58
N ILE A 12 6.64 4.51 -9.49
CA ILE A 12 6.28 5.28 -8.30
C ILE A 12 6.16 4.36 -7.08
N ILE A 13 5.48 3.23 -7.24
CA ILE A 13 5.29 2.25 -6.17
C ILE A 13 6.62 1.65 -5.72
N ASP A 14 7.51 1.33 -6.65
CA ASP A 14 8.82 0.72 -6.35
C ASP A 14 9.76 1.68 -5.58
N ASP A 15 9.68 2.98 -5.87
CA ASP A 15 10.66 3.95 -5.38
C ASP A 15 10.34 4.51 -3.99
N ILE A 16 9.11 4.39 -3.52
CA ILE A 16 8.64 5.02 -2.29
C ILE A 16 8.51 3.97 -1.17
N ASN A 17 8.84 4.36 0.06
CA ASN A 17 8.88 3.43 1.20
C ASN A 17 7.58 3.36 1.99
N ASP A 18 6.81 4.44 2.01
CA ASP A 18 5.60 4.57 2.82
C ASP A 18 4.40 4.91 1.96
N LEU A 19 3.27 4.42 2.38
CA LEU A 19 1.97 4.80 1.84
C LEU A 19 1.05 5.27 2.96
N THR A 20 0.05 6.05 2.62
CA THR A 20 -1.09 6.33 3.50
C THR A 20 -2.26 5.46 3.05
N ILE A 21 -2.78 4.64 3.96
CA ILE A 21 -3.93 3.78 3.71
C ILE A 21 -5.14 4.27 4.49
N ALA A 22 -6.27 4.37 3.84
CA ALA A 22 -7.57 4.64 4.42
C ALA A 22 -8.36 3.33 4.55
N THR A 23 -8.87 3.09 5.76
CA THR A 23 -9.76 1.98 6.09
C THR A 23 -11.04 2.55 6.71
N VAL A 24 -12.11 1.77 6.77
CA VAL A 24 -13.41 2.23 7.26
C VAL A 24 -13.71 1.60 8.62
N ARG A 25 -13.92 2.43 9.63
CA ARG A 25 -14.32 2.01 10.98
C ARG A 25 -15.78 1.53 10.96
N ASN A 26 -16.15 0.73 11.97
CA ASN A 26 -17.53 0.26 12.12
C ASN A 26 -18.54 1.39 12.29
N ASP A 27 -18.11 2.55 12.83
CA ASP A 27 -18.95 3.73 12.95
C ASP A 27 -19.06 4.56 11.67
N GLY A 28 -18.42 4.11 10.57
CA GLY A 28 -18.44 4.75 9.25
C GLY A 28 -17.36 5.79 9.05
N TYR A 29 -16.58 6.14 10.06
CA TYR A 29 -15.48 7.08 9.87
C TYR A 29 -14.35 6.45 9.07
N PRO A 30 -13.84 7.11 8.02
CA PRO A 30 -12.60 6.71 7.38
C PRO A 30 -11.43 7.02 8.30
N GLN A 31 -10.47 6.12 8.35
CA GLN A 31 -9.25 6.27 9.14
C GLN A 31 -8.04 6.13 8.23
N ALA A 32 -7.21 7.16 8.16
CA ALA A 32 -6.00 7.19 7.34
C ALA A 32 -4.77 7.03 8.24
N THR A 33 -3.89 6.10 7.89
CA THR A 33 -2.64 5.82 8.62
C THR A 33 -1.50 5.56 7.65
N THR A 34 -0.27 5.85 8.07
CA THR A 34 0.93 5.59 7.29
C THR A 34 1.48 4.21 7.62
N VAL A 35 1.84 3.45 6.58
CA VAL A 35 2.47 2.14 6.71
C VAL A 35 3.63 2.01 5.73
N SER A 36 4.65 1.26 6.12
CA SER A 36 5.66 0.76 5.20
C SER A 36 5.07 -0.41 4.40
N TYR A 37 5.51 -0.59 3.18
CA TYR A 37 4.96 -1.61 2.29
C TYR A 37 6.01 -2.19 1.36
N VAL A 38 5.66 -3.30 0.75
CA VAL A 38 6.35 -3.88 -0.40
C VAL A 38 5.35 -4.17 -1.51
N ASN A 39 5.82 -4.46 -2.70
CA ASN A 39 4.96 -4.72 -3.84
C ASN A 39 5.57 -5.74 -4.80
N ASP A 40 4.70 -6.29 -5.62
CA ASP A 40 5.04 -7.04 -6.82
C ASP A 40 4.19 -6.46 -7.95
N GLY A 41 4.81 -5.60 -8.76
CA GLY A 41 4.07 -4.79 -9.73
C GLY A 41 3.04 -3.90 -9.05
N LEU A 42 1.78 -4.02 -9.43
CA LEU A 42 0.68 -3.25 -8.85
C LEU A 42 0.13 -3.82 -7.55
N THR A 43 0.45 -5.07 -7.23
CA THR A 43 -0.01 -5.71 -6.00
C THR A 43 0.83 -5.20 -4.82
N ILE A 44 0.16 -4.69 -3.80
CA ILE A 44 0.80 -4.08 -2.64
C ILE A 44 0.58 -4.97 -1.42
N TYR A 45 1.62 -5.09 -0.60
CA TYR A 45 1.59 -5.88 0.63
C TYR A 45 2.01 -5.03 1.81
N PHE A 46 1.32 -5.17 2.91
CA PHE A 46 1.71 -4.55 4.18
C PHE A 46 1.37 -5.46 5.36
N GLY A 47 2.02 -5.19 6.48
CA GLY A 47 1.78 -5.91 7.73
C GLY A 47 1.32 -4.97 8.84
N THR A 48 0.58 -5.52 9.79
CA THR A 48 0.18 -4.84 11.02
C THR A 48 -0.05 -5.88 12.12
N THR A 49 -0.23 -5.44 13.37
CA THR A 49 -0.63 -6.34 14.43
C THR A 49 -2.11 -6.72 14.29
N SER A 50 -2.45 -7.95 14.66
CA SER A 50 -3.80 -8.49 14.54
C SER A 50 -4.84 -7.72 15.38
N ASP A 51 -4.41 -7.04 16.43
CA ASP A 51 -5.24 -6.22 17.32
C ASP A 51 -5.30 -4.74 16.95
N SER A 52 -4.65 -4.34 15.87
CA SER A 52 -4.68 -2.96 15.42
C SER A 52 -6.08 -2.53 14.97
N GLN A 53 -6.37 -1.22 15.07
CA GLN A 53 -7.63 -0.68 14.55
C GLN A 53 -7.77 -0.94 13.06
N LYS A 54 -6.67 -0.85 12.32
CA LYS A 54 -6.61 -1.15 10.88
C LYS A 54 -7.04 -2.58 10.57
N ALA A 55 -6.51 -3.57 11.31
CA ALA A 55 -6.89 -4.97 11.15
C ALA A 55 -8.38 -5.20 11.44
N ARG A 56 -8.90 -4.58 12.50
CA ARG A 56 -10.34 -4.65 12.83
C ARG A 56 -11.21 -4.00 11.73
N ASN A 57 -10.79 -2.85 11.22
CA ASN A 57 -11.49 -2.17 10.13
C ASN A 57 -11.58 -3.05 8.88
N ILE A 58 -10.46 -3.64 8.47
CA ILE A 58 -10.39 -4.49 7.29
C ILE A 58 -11.22 -5.77 7.47
N ALA A 59 -11.25 -6.34 8.67
CA ALA A 59 -12.06 -7.52 8.95
C ALA A 59 -13.56 -7.29 8.73
N SER A 60 -14.06 -6.09 9.01
CA SER A 60 -15.47 -5.73 8.82
C SER A 60 -15.76 -5.09 7.47
N ASN A 61 -14.81 -4.40 6.86
CA ASN A 61 -14.91 -3.80 5.53
C ASN A 61 -13.54 -3.82 4.86
N ASN A 62 -13.36 -4.70 3.90
CA ASN A 62 -12.08 -4.91 3.24
C ASN A 62 -11.77 -3.91 2.12
N LYS A 63 -12.68 -2.99 1.83
CA LYS A 63 -12.43 -1.92 0.85
C LYS A 63 -11.49 -0.89 1.45
N VAL A 64 -10.40 -0.64 0.74
CA VAL A 64 -9.36 0.31 1.17
C VAL A 64 -9.00 1.25 0.04
N SER A 65 -8.46 2.39 0.41
CA SER A 65 -7.85 3.33 -0.53
C SER A 65 -6.48 3.74 0.01
N LEU A 66 -5.52 3.96 -0.87
CA LEU A 66 -4.18 4.37 -0.47
C LEU A 66 -3.60 5.39 -1.43
N THR A 67 -2.61 6.13 -0.95
CA THR A 67 -1.82 7.04 -1.77
C THR A 67 -0.33 6.79 -1.58
N ILE A 68 0.41 6.89 -2.69
CA ILE A 68 1.87 6.84 -2.72
C ILE A 68 2.33 8.03 -3.55
N ASN A 69 3.15 8.90 -2.97
CA ASN A 69 3.52 10.16 -3.60
C ASN A 69 5.04 10.32 -3.61
N ARG A 70 5.57 10.80 -4.74
CA ARG A 70 6.96 11.23 -4.81
C ARG A 70 7.13 12.55 -4.06
N PRO A 71 8.29 12.79 -3.42
CA PRO A 71 8.61 14.10 -2.90
C PRO A 71 8.72 15.11 -4.04
N TYR A 72 8.34 16.36 -3.78
CA TYR A 72 8.40 17.45 -4.77
C TYR A 72 8.83 18.76 -4.10
N THR A 73 9.36 19.67 -4.91
CA THR A 73 9.71 21.03 -4.47
C THR A 73 8.68 22.04 -4.97
N THR A 74 8.26 21.92 -6.23
CA THR A 74 7.26 22.80 -6.84
C THR A 74 6.07 21.98 -7.34
N TRP A 75 4.90 22.60 -7.43
CA TRP A 75 3.64 21.90 -7.76
C TRP A 75 3.63 21.25 -9.14
N ASP A 76 4.36 21.78 -10.08
CA ASP A 76 4.50 21.18 -11.42
C ASP A 76 5.30 19.87 -11.45
N GLU A 77 5.97 19.53 -10.35
CA GLU A 77 6.70 18.26 -10.18
C GLU A 77 5.85 17.15 -9.53
N ILE A 78 4.63 17.44 -9.07
CA ILE A 78 3.81 16.49 -8.35
C ILE A 78 3.54 15.26 -9.20
N GLU A 79 3.92 14.11 -8.66
CA GLU A 79 3.68 12.79 -9.24
C GLU A 79 3.34 11.81 -8.13
N GLY A 80 2.24 11.09 -8.29
CA GLY A 80 1.79 10.13 -7.30
C GLY A 80 0.69 9.23 -7.83
N VAL A 81 0.33 8.24 -7.03
CA VAL A 81 -0.76 7.32 -7.33
C VAL A 81 -1.75 7.26 -6.17
N SER A 82 -3.02 7.12 -6.51
CA SER A 82 -4.08 6.72 -5.58
C SER A 82 -4.65 5.40 -6.06
N ILE A 83 -4.73 4.43 -5.17
CA ILE A 83 -5.20 3.08 -5.49
C ILE A 83 -6.35 2.74 -4.56
N SER A 84 -7.45 2.27 -5.12
CA SER A 84 -8.56 1.69 -4.36
C SER A 84 -8.69 0.21 -4.71
N GLY A 85 -8.97 -0.61 -3.70
CA GLY A 85 -9.09 -2.06 -3.90
C GLY A 85 -9.54 -2.78 -2.64
N ALA A 86 -9.38 -4.08 -2.66
CA ALA A 86 -9.69 -4.95 -1.53
C ALA A 86 -8.42 -5.39 -0.81
N ALA A 87 -8.41 -5.28 0.51
CA ALA A 87 -7.37 -5.85 1.35
C ALA A 87 -7.75 -7.28 1.72
N VAL A 88 -6.88 -8.22 1.37
CA VAL A 88 -7.08 -9.65 1.58
C VAL A 88 -6.05 -10.15 2.59
N LEU A 89 -6.53 -10.79 3.66
CA LEU A 89 -5.65 -11.42 4.64
C LEU A 89 -4.90 -12.58 4.00
N ILE A 90 -3.57 -12.57 4.09
CA ILE A 90 -2.74 -13.62 3.52
C ILE A 90 -2.68 -14.81 4.48
N ALA A 91 -3.30 -15.92 4.10
CA ALA A 91 -3.33 -17.16 4.87
C ALA A 91 -2.32 -18.20 4.36
N ASP A 92 -1.98 -18.16 3.07
CA ASP A 92 -1.06 -19.10 2.44
C ASP A 92 0.39 -18.86 2.89
N LYS A 93 1.04 -19.92 3.38
CA LYS A 93 2.40 -19.84 3.89
C LYS A 93 3.41 -19.45 2.80
N ALA A 94 3.26 -19.97 1.59
CA ALA A 94 4.17 -19.64 0.49
C ALA A 94 4.09 -18.14 0.14
N GLU A 95 2.90 -17.55 0.16
CA GLU A 95 2.72 -16.12 -0.04
C GLU A 95 3.26 -15.31 1.13
N GLN A 96 3.04 -15.75 2.37
CA GLN A 96 3.65 -15.13 3.56
C GLN A 96 5.17 -15.10 3.46
N ASP A 97 5.79 -16.20 3.05
CA ASP A 97 7.25 -16.30 2.87
C ASP A 97 7.74 -15.36 1.75
N LYS A 98 7.01 -15.28 0.65
CA LYS A 98 7.31 -14.32 -0.43
C LYS A 98 7.30 -12.88 0.06
N VAL A 99 6.25 -12.50 0.77
CA VAL A 99 6.12 -11.13 1.32
C VAL A 99 7.20 -10.86 2.35
N GLY A 100 7.51 -11.81 3.22
CA GLY A 100 8.60 -11.71 4.18
C GLY A 100 9.95 -11.45 3.51
N ALA A 101 10.25 -12.15 2.42
CA ALA A 101 11.46 -11.96 1.64
C ALA A 101 11.52 -10.57 0.99
N LEU A 102 10.41 -10.08 0.45
CA LEU A 102 10.31 -8.73 -0.11
C LEU A 102 10.51 -7.65 0.96
N LEU A 103 9.92 -7.84 2.13
CA LEU A 103 10.09 -6.92 3.27
C LEU A 103 11.55 -6.87 3.73
N PHE A 104 12.21 -8.01 3.83
CA PHE A 104 13.60 -8.09 4.25
C PHE A 104 14.52 -7.42 3.24
N LYS A 105 14.26 -7.59 1.95
CA LYS A 105 15.03 -6.97 0.87
C LYS A 105 14.92 -5.45 0.87
N LYS A 106 13.71 -4.93 1.04
CA LYS A 106 13.45 -3.47 1.04
C LYS A 106 13.84 -2.81 2.35
N PHE A 107 13.65 -3.50 3.48
CA PHE A 107 13.90 -3.01 4.84
C PHE A 107 14.79 -4.00 5.62
N PRO A 108 16.09 -4.12 5.28
CA PRO A 108 16.96 -5.13 5.90
C PRO A 108 17.13 -4.97 7.41
N GLN A 109 16.85 -3.77 7.95
CA GLN A 109 16.91 -3.49 9.38
C GLN A 109 15.65 -3.88 10.15
N ILE A 110 14.66 -4.51 9.51
CA ILE A 110 13.34 -4.82 10.12
C ILE A 110 13.49 -5.65 11.41
N GLU A 111 14.46 -6.56 11.47
CA GLU A 111 14.71 -7.38 12.65
C GLU A 111 15.06 -6.56 13.90
N ASN A 112 15.69 -5.40 13.72
CA ASN A 112 16.09 -4.53 14.84
C ASN A 112 14.88 -3.85 15.51
N TYR A 113 13.74 -3.83 14.84
CA TYR A 113 12.51 -3.16 15.29
C TYR A 113 11.40 -4.14 15.63
N MET A 114 11.61 -5.45 15.42
CA MET A 114 10.65 -6.47 15.84
C MET A 114 10.81 -6.72 17.33
N PRO A 115 9.77 -6.49 18.16
CA PRO A 115 9.86 -6.83 19.57
C PRO A 115 10.10 -8.34 19.74
N PRO A 116 11.06 -8.74 20.60
CA PRO A 116 11.40 -10.16 20.76
C PRO A 116 10.27 -11.01 21.34
N ASP A 117 9.27 -10.37 21.97
CA ASP A 117 8.18 -11.04 22.67
C ASP A 117 6.87 -11.06 21.88
N VAL A 118 6.87 -10.60 20.61
CA VAL A 118 5.67 -10.64 19.76
C VAL A 118 5.48 -12.07 19.24
N PRO A 119 4.36 -12.74 19.57
CA PRO A 119 4.06 -14.05 19.00
C PRO A 119 4.00 -13.96 17.47
N PRO A 120 4.46 -15.00 16.73
CA PRO A 120 4.44 -15.01 15.26
C PRO A 120 3.05 -14.79 14.66
N ASP A 121 1.98 -15.17 15.37
CA ASP A 121 0.58 -15.01 14.96
C ASP A 121 -0.01 -13.62 15.32
N ALA A 122 0.74 -12.79 16.06
CA ALA A 122 0.32 -11.42 16.36
C ALA A 122 0.46 -10.48 15.15
N LEU A 123 1.29 -10.83 14.17
CA LEU A 123 1.46 -10.07 12.94
C LEU A 123 0.60 -10.69 11.83
N VAL A 124 -0.13 -9.85 11.13
CA VAL A 124 -0.93 -10.23 9.96
C VAL A 124 -0.45 -9.47 8.74
N LEU A 125 -0.47 -10.15 7.60
CA LEU A 125 -0.08 -9.60 6.31
C LEU A 125 -1.30 -9.50 5.41
N TYR A 126 -1.39 -8.40 4.68
CA TYR A 126 -2.45 -8.15 3.72
C TYR A 126 -1.89 -7.97 2.32
N ARG A 127 -2.60 -8.52 1.35
CA ARG A 127 -2.46 -8.22 -0.07
C ARG A 127 -3.55 -7.23 -0.46
N ILE A 128 -3.19 -6.13 -1.10
CA ILE A 128 -4.15 -5.21 -1.69
C ILE A 128 -4.27 -5.54 -3.17
N GLU A 129 -5.47 -5.93 -3.56
CA GLU A 129 -5.85 -6.20 -4.94
C GLU A 129 -6.43 -4.93 -5.53
N PRO A 130 -5.69 -4.23 -6.41
CA PRO A 130 -6.14 -2.96 -6.96
C PRO A 130 -7.33 -3.15 -7.89
N GLN A 131 -8.31 -2.25 -7.79
CA GLN A 131 -9.46 -2.17 -8.69
C GLN A 131 -9.46 -0.87 -9.49
N PHE A 132 -9.04 0.22 -8.86
CA PHE A 132 -8.94 1.53 -9.47
C PHE A 132 -7.56 2.12 -9.19
N VAL A 133 -6.96 2.72 -10.20
CA VAL A 133 -5.69 3.43 -10.09
C VAL A 133 -5.87 4.83 -10.67
N SER A 134 -5.53 5.85 -9.89
CA SER A 134 -5.43 7.23 -10.36
C SER A 134 -3.96 7.63 -10.40
N LEU A 135 -3.47 8.04 -11.56
CA LEU A 135 -2.13 8.57 -11.73
C LEU A 135 -2.20 10.10 -11.76
N LEU A 136 -1.56 10.75 -10.78
CA LEU A 136 -1.36 12.18 -10.75
C LEU A 136 -0.01 12.47 -11.40
N ASP A 137 -0.01 13.31 -12.42
CA ASP A 137 1.22 13.75 -13.09
C ASP A 137 1.09 15.24 -13.52
N TYR A 138 1.43 16.14 -12.60
CA TYR A 138 1.30 17.57 -12.81
C TYR A 138 2.34 18.15 -13.77
N ARG A 139 3.33 17.36 -14.18
CA ARG A 139 4.24 17.71 -15.27
C ARG A 139 3.52 17.82 -16.61
N LYS A 140 2.39 17.13 -16.76
CA LYS A 140 1.50 17.20 -17.92
C LYS A 140 0.51 18.37 -17.86
N GLY A 141 0.48 19.10 -16.76
CA GLY A 141 -0.44 20.21 -16.48
C GLY A 141 -0.87 20.19 -15.03
N PHE A 142 -1.14 21.35 -14.44
CA PHE A 142 -1.55 21.45 -13.04
C PHE A 142 -2.88 20.72 -12.81
N GLY A 143 -2.87 19.77 -11.88
CA GLY A 143 -4.04 18.95 -11.55
C GLY A 143 -4.28 17.77 -12.50
N HIS A 144 -3.38 17.51 -13.46
CA HIS A 144 -3.55 16.40 -14.41
C HIS A 144 -3.64 15.05 -13.68
N THR A 145 -4.74 14.35 -13.90
CA THR A 145 -5.02 13.05 -13.29
C THR A 145 -5.66 12.13 -14.31
N GLU A 146 -5.18 10.91 -14.40
CA GLU A 146 -5.74 9.86 -15.25
C GLU A 146 -6.23 8.71 -14.36
N ILE A 147 -7.45 8.22 -14.61
CA ILE A 147 -8.11 7.18 -13.80
C ILE A 147 -8.29 5.93 -14.64
N PHE A 148 -7.92 4.79 -14.07
CA PHE A 148 -8.00 3.49 -14.71
C PHE A 148 -8.75 2.51 -13.82
N GLU A 149 -9.70 1.80 -14.39
CA GLU A 149 -10.32 0.62 -13.82
C GLU A 149 -9.57 -0.62 -14.31
N LEU A 150 -9.26 -1.55 -13.41
CA LEU A 150 -8.49 -2.76 -13.71
C LEU A 150 -9.38 -3.99 -13.86
#